data_03039c39b2c1f78c509ce52152ec0e51
#
_entry.id   03039c39b2c1f78c509ce52152ec0e51
#
_cell.length_a   1.000
_cell.length_b   1.000
_cell.length_c   1.000
_cell.angle_alpha   90.00
_cell.angle_beta   90.00
_cell.angle_gamma   90.00
#
_symmetry.space_group_name_H-M   'P 1'
#
loop_
_entity.id
_entity.type
_entity.pdbx_description
1 polymer ?
#
loop_
_entity_poly.entity_id
_entity_poly.type
_entity_poly.pdbx_seq_one_letter_code
_entity_poly.pdbx_strand_id
1 'polypeptide(L)'
;MSLAIVYSRASMGVQAPLVTIEVHLSNGKPSFTLVGLPEKTVKEAQDRVRSALLNAEFKYPAKRITVNLAPADLPKEGGRFDLPIAIGMIAAFGYIDPEKLKQFEFIGELALTGQLRAVHGVIPAILAAKQAKRKCIIAQGNANEASLVSEQETYYANSLLDVVQFLNEQGELPLAGDIKTQSAVDFFPENPKDLTDIIGQQHAKRALMIAAAGQHNLLFLGPPGTGKTMLASRLTGLLPEMTDQEAIETAAVASLVQNELNFHNWKQRPFRAPHHSASTPALVGGGSIPKPGEISLAHNGVLFLDELPEFERKVLDALRQPLESGEIIISRANAKIQFPARFQLIAAMNPSPTGHYQGTHNRTSPQQIMRYLNRLSGPFLDRFDLSIEVPLLPQGSLQNSGDRGESSAIVREKVLTARAIQVQRAGKINAHLTSKEIERDCKLEEKDALFLENALTKLGLSVRAYHRILKVSRTIADLEGEKRIHQRHLAEALGYRAMDRLLQKLSKASV
;
A
#
# COMPACT_ATOMS: atom_id res chain seq x y z
N MET A 1 -13.27 -47.36 -0.27
CA MET A 1 -13.00 -46.06 0.40
C MET A 1 -12.37 -45.16 -0.63
N SER A 2 -12.91 -43.98 -0.86
CA SER A 2 -12.32 -43.00 -1.80
C SER A 2 -11.86 -41.78 -1.01
N LEU A 3 -10.62 -41.38 -1.23
CA LEU A 3 -9.99 -40.20 -0.69
C LEU A 3 -9.59 -39.32 -1.88
N ALA A 4 -9.98 -38.04 -1.86
CA ALA A 4 -9.52 -37.03 -2.82
C ALA A 4 -8.82 -35.88 -2.06
N ILE A 5 -7.73 -35.40 -2.64
CA ILE A 5 -6.95 -34.27 -2.09
C ILE A 5 -6.98 -33.14 -3.09
N VAL A 6 -7.36 -31.93 -2.61
CA VAL A 6 -7.45 -30.72 -3.41
C VAL A 6 -6.69 -29.60 -2.71
N TYR A 7 -6.10 -28.69 -3.47
CA TYR A 7 -5.33 -27.58 -2.94
C TYR A 7 -6.04 -26.26 -3.13
N SER A 8 -5.94 -25.41 -2.11
CA SER A 8 -6.42 -24.03 -2.10
C SER A 8 -5.52 -23.15 -1.23
N ARG A 9 -5.87 -21.86 -1.08
CA ARG A 9 -5.10 -20.92 -0.26
C ARG A 9 -5.99 -20.19 0.74
N ALA A 10 -5.49 -19.99 1.95
CA ALA A 10 -6.14 -19.15 2.94
C ALA A 10 -5.87 -17.67 2.66
N SER A 11 -6.82 -16.78 2.99
CA SER A 11 -6.63 -15.33 2.88
C SER A 11 -5.95 -14.81 4.15
N MET A 12 -4.62 -14.90 4.21
CA MET A 12 -3.81 -14.42 5.33
C MET A 12 -2.76 -13.41 4.86
N GLY A 13 -3.18 -12.15 4.75
CA GLY A 13 -2.31 -11.11 4.20
C GLY A 13 -1.83 -11.46 2.80
N VAL A 14 -0.63 -11.02 2.45
CA VAL A 14 -0.03 -11.25 1.12
C VAL A 14 0.65 -12.62 0.96
N GLN A 15 0.70 -13.44 2.00
CA GLN A 15 1.40 -14.74 1.96
C GLN A 15 0.54 -15.88 1.42
N ALA A 16 -0.77 -15.82 1.59
CA ALA A 16 -1.74 -16.82 1.14
C ALA A 16 -1.30 -18.29 1.38
N PRO A 17 -1.20 -18.74 2.64
CA PRO A 17 -0.69 -20.08 2.96
C PRO A 17 -1.57 -21.18 2.38
N LEU A 18 -0.93 -22.32 2.05
CA LEU A 18 -1.58 -23.48 1.47
C LEU A 18 -2.62 -24.09 2.44
N VAL A 19 -3.78 -24.44 1.89
CA VAL A 19 -4.80 -25.23 2.55
C VAL A 19 -5.03 -26.49 1.72
N THR A 20 -4.82 -27.65 2.35
CA THR A 20 -5.12 -28.95 1.76
C THR A 20 -6.51 -29.37 2.16
N ILE A 21 -7.37 -29.66 1.19
CA ILE A 21 -8.73 -30.12 1.37
C ILE A 21 -8.75 -31.63 1.10
N GLU A 22 -9.00 -32.40 2.12
CA GLU A 22 -9.08 -33.87 2.06
C GLU A 22 -10.55 -34.29 2.16
N VAL A 23 -11.07 -34.93 1.12
CA VAL A 23 -12.46 -35.41 1.08
C VAL A 23 -12.48 -36.92 1.16
N HIS A 24 -13.04 -37.47 2.22
CA HIS A 24 -13.13 -38.91 2.47
C HIS A 24 -14.58 -39.39 2.47
N LEU A 25 -14.85 -40.42 1.67
CA LEU A 25 -16.12 -41.11 1.65
C LEU A 25 -16.02 -42.44 2.39
N SER A 26 -16.91 -42.64 3.33
CA SER A 26 -17.02 -43.91 4.08
C SER A 26 -18.45 -44.45 4.08
N ASN A 27 -18.60 -45.76 4.27
CA ASN A 27 -19.90 -46.37 4.47
C ASN A 27 -20.45 -45.99 5.84
N GLY A 28 -21.76 -45.78 5.92
CA GLY A 28 -22.44 -45.44 7.17
C GLY A 28 -23.68 -44.58 6.93
N LYS A 29 -24.29 -44.09 8.02
CA LYS A 29 -25.42 -43.18 7.94
C LYS A 29 -25.02 -41.90 7.17
N PRO A 30 -25.80 -41.48 6.18
CA PRO A 30 -25.51 -40.24 5.43
C PRO A 30 -25.30 -39.07 6.36
N SER A 31 -24.13 -38.42 6.26
CA SER A 31 -23.77 -37.27 7.03
C SER A 31 -22.69 -36.45 6.32
N PHE A 32 -22.61 -35.16 6.58
CA PHE A 32 -21.52 -34.30 6.14
C PHE A 32 -20.84 -33.71 7.38
N THR A 33 -19.55 -33.87 7.48
CA THR A 33 -18.76 -33.34 8.60
C THR A 33 -17.57 -32.53 8.03
N LEU A 34 -17.44 -31.31 8.51
CA LEU A 34 -16.34 -30.41 8.14
C LEU A 34 -15.42 -30.23 9.36
N VAL A 35 -14.14 -30.54 9.22
CA VAL A 35 -13.13 -30.45 10.28
C VAL A 35 -11.98 -29.54 9.84
N GLY A 36 -11.10 -29.12 10.76
CA GLY A 36 -9.97 -28.23 10.48
C GLY A 36 -10.20 -26.78 10.90
N LEU A 37 -11.00 -26.54 11.97
CA LEU A 37 -11.33 -25.24 12.53
C LEU A 37 -11.90 -24.23 11.51
N PRO A 38 -12.92 -24.62 10.72
CA PRO A 38 -13.56 -23.69 9.81
C PRO A 38 -14.37 -22.66 10.59
N GLU A 39 -14.36 -21.39 10.14
CA GLU A 39 -15.27 -20.38 10.63
C GLU A 39 -16.74 -20.69 10.26
N LYS A 40 -17.68 -19.94 10.87
CA LYS A 40 -19.12 -20.16 10.63
C LYS A 40 -19.48 -20.09 9.15
N THR A 41 -18.92 -19.12 8.43
CA THR A 41 -19.14 -18.92 6.98
C THR A 41 -18.67 -20.11 6.12
N VAL A 42 -17.60 -20.80 6.53
CA VAL A 42 -17.14 -22.03 5.86
C VAL A 42 -18.00 -23.23 6.22
N LYS A 43 -18.59 -23.25 7.42
CA LYS A 43 -19.57 -24.29 7.78
C LYS A 43 -20.83 -24.23 6.92
N GLU A 44 -21.25 -23.02 6.51
CA GLU A 44 -22.37 -22.79 5.58
C GLU A 44 -22.07 -23.29 4.15
N ALA A 45 -20.79 -23.53 3.79
CA ALA A 45 -20.42 -24.11 2.51
C ALA A 45 -21.10 -25.47 2.24
N GLN A 46 -21.44 -26.23 3.29
CA GLN A 46 -22.17 -27.49 3.13
C GLN A 46 -23.42 -27.35 2.28
N ASP A 47 -24.27 -26.37 2.60
CA ASP A 47 -25.54 -26.17 1.92
C ASP A 47 -25.34 -25.60 0.51
N ARG A 48 -24.38 -24.66 0.34
CA ARG A 48 -24.05 -24.12 -0.98
C ARG A 48 -23.47 -25.17 -1.91
N VAL A 49 -22.48 -25.93 -1.45
CA VAL A 49 -21.85 -27.00 -2.22
C VAL A 49 -22.85 -28.10 -2.59
N ARG A 50 -23.67 -28.54 -1.62
CA ARG A 50 -24.72 -29.55 -1.88
C ARG A 50 -25.69 -29.08 -2.96
N SER A 51 -26.21 -27.86 -2.85
CA SER A 51 -27.15 -27.29 -3.81
C SER A 51 -26.51 -27.14 -5.19
N ALA A 52 -25.26 -26.63 -5.26
CA ALA A 52 -24.51 -26.49 -6.50
C ALA A 52 -24.27 -27.83 -7.20
N LEU A 53 -23.92 -28.88 -6.46
CA LEU A 53 -23.75 -30.24 -6.99
C LEU A 53 -25.05 -30.80 -7.58
N LEU A 54 -26.17 -30.64 -6.88
CA LEU A 54 -27.48 -31.12 -7.33
C LEU A 54 -27.96 -30.36 -8.58
N ASN A 55 -27.77 -29.04 -8.60
CA ASN A 55 -28.14 -28.21 -9.75
C ASN A 55 -27.21 -28.41 -10.96
N ALA A 56 -25.99 -28.88 -10.76
CA ALA A 56 -25.07 -29.33 -11.82
C ALA A 56 -25.27 -30.81 -12.19
N GLU A 57 -26.38 -31.41 -11.79
CA GLU A 57 -26.81 -32.81 -12.13
C GLU A 57 -25.89 -33.90 -11.58
N PHE A 58 -25.03 -33.63 -10.60
CA PHE A 58 -24.24 -34.68 -9.96
C PHE A 58 -25.07 -35.42 -8.92
N LYS A 59 -24.97 -36.78 -8.95
CA LYS A 59 -25.64 -37.60 -7.94
C LYS A 59 -24.94 -37.50 -6.60
N TYR A 60 -25.65 -36.95 -5.60
CA TYR A 60 -25.14 -36.85 -4.23
C TYR A 60 -25.25 -38.21 -3.52
N PRO A 61 -24.13 -38.85 -3.11
CA PRO A 61 -24.15 -40.19 -2.57
C PRO A 61 -24.75 -40.24 -1.15
N ALA A 62 -25.53 -41.26 -0.87
CA ALA A 62 -26.03 -41.57 0.47
C ALA A 62 -24.95 -42.22 1.35
N LYS A 63 -23.81 -41.52 1.54
CA LYS A 63 -22.64 -41.97 2.30
C LYS A 63 -22.25 -40.96 3.37
N ARG A 64 -21.39 -41.37 4.29
CA ARG A 64 -20.75 -40.44 5.21
C ARG A 64 -19.60 -39.72 4.51
N ILE A 65 -19.69 -38.36 4.45
CA ILE A 65 -18.71 -37.49 3.83
C ILE A 65 -17.99 -36.73 4.96
N THR A 66 -16.67 -36.82 4.99
CA THR A 66 -15.81 -36.04 5.89
C THR A 66 -14.88 -35.19 5.05
N VAL A 67 -14.92 -33.89 5.27
CA VAL A 67 -14.03 -32.89 4.63
C VAL A 67 -13.10 -32.32 5.69
N ASN A 68 -11.81 -32.48 5.52
CA ASN A 68 -10.78 -31.91 6.39
C ASN A 68 -10.04 -30.77 5.68
N LEU A 69 -9.97 -29.61 6.34
CA LEU A 69 -9.24 -28.43 5.87
C LEU A 69 -7.93 -28.30 6.66
N ALA A 70 -6.84 -28.80 6.15
CA ALA A 70 -5.54 -28.81 6.80
C ALA A 70 -4.64 -27.65 6.35
N PRO A 71 -3.80 -27.07 7.24
CA PRO A 71 -3.65 -27.36 8.66
C PRO A 71 -4.77 -26.70 9.50
N ALA A 72 -5.03 -27.23 10.70
CA ALA A 72 -6.14 -26.77 11.54
C ALA A 72 -5.91 -25.40 12.19
N ASP A 73 -4.67 -24.98 12.38
CA ASP A 73 -4.26 -23.73 13.01
C ASP A 73 -4.42 -22.48 12.13
N LEU A 74 -4.64 -22.64 10.81
CA LEU A 74 -4.88 -21.52 9.90
C LEU A 74 -6.35 -21.09 9.94
N PRO A 75 -6.65 -19.79 10.06
CA PRO A 75 -7.99 -19.26 9.89
C PRO A 75 -8.52 -19.52 8.48
N LYS A 76 -9.74 -20.05 8.37
CA LYS A 76 -10.43 -20.28 7.10
C LYS A 76 -11.75 -19.56 7.11
N GLU A 77 -11.85 -18.50 6.29
CA GLU A 77 -13.05 -17.68 6.18
C GLU A 77 -13.56 -17.56 4.75
N GLY A 78 -14.83 -17.20 4.64
CA GLY A 78 -15.50 -16.90 3.37
C GLY A 78 -15.83 -18.14 2.53
N GLY A 79 -16.43 -17.87 1.38
CA GLY A 79 -16.87 -18.88 0.41
C GLY A 79 -15.76 -19.43 -0.48
N ARG A 80 -14.52 -18.94 -0.37
CA ARG A 80 -13.42 -19.30 -1.27
C ARG A 80 -13.08 -20.77 -1.32
N PHE A 81 -13.50 -21.54 -0.31
CA PHE A 81 -13.29 -22.99 -0.22
C PHE A 81 -14.44 -23.79 -0.82
N ASP A 82 -15.54 -23.17 -1.28
CA ASP A 82 -16.69 -23.88 -1.84
C ASP A 82 -16.29 -24.66 -3.09
N LEU A 83 -15.60 -24.03 -4.03
CA LEU A 83 -15.12 -24.69 -5.25
C LEU A 83 -14.18 -25.87 -4.96
N PRO A 84 -13.10 -25.73 -4.18
CA PRO A 84 -12.21 -26.86 -3.92
C PRO A 84 -12.88 -27.98 -3.11
N ILE A 85 -13.83 -27.68 -2.23
CA ILE A 85 -14.64 -28.69 -1.53
C ILE A 85 -15.52 -29.45 -2.54
N ALA A 86 -16.21 -28.74 -3.45
CA ALA A 86 -17.04 -29.35 -4.47
C ALA A 86 -16.24 -30.28 -5.40
N ILE A 87 -15.09 -29.79 -5.90
CA ILE A 87 -14.19 -30.58 -6.77
C ILE A 87 -13.68 -31.83 -6.04
N GLY A 88 -13.29 -31.69 -4.76
CA GLY A 88 -12.86 -32.82 -3.95
C GLY A 88 -13.97 -33.85 -3.75
N MET A 89 -15.22 -33.42 -3.57
CA MET A 89 -16.38 -34.32 -3.48
C MET A 89 -16.63 -35.01 -4.81
N ILE A 90 -16.64 -34.31 -5.94
CA ILE A 90 -16.84 -34.87 -7.28
C ILE A 90 -15.77 -35.91 -7.61
N ALA A 91 -14.51 -35.63 -7.27
CA ALA A 91 -13.42 -36.59 -7.42
C ALA A 91 -13.59 -37.81 -6.51
N ALA A 92 -13.96 -37.60 -5.24
CA ALA A 92 -14.24 -38.73 -4.32
C ALA A 92 -15.46 -39.57 -4.76
N PHE A 93 -16.42 -38.96 -5.50
CA PHE A 93 -17.55 -39.71 -6.11
C PHE A 93 -17.14 -40.50 -7.35
N GLY A 94 -15.94 -40.28 -7.89
CA GLY A 94 -15.41 -40.97 -9.05
C GLY A 94 -15.69 -40.32 -10.40
N TYR A 95 -16.12 -39.04 -10.43
CA TYR A 95 -16.36 -38.30 -11.67
C TYR A 95 -15.10 -37.58 -12.22
N ILE A 96 -14.05 -37.44 -11.41
CA ILE A 96 -12.76 -36.84 -11.79
C ILE A 96 -11.64 -37.75 -11.25
N ASP A 97 -10.58 -37.93 -12.01
CA ASP A 97 -9.35 -38.61 -11.54
C ASP A 97 -8.64 -37.74 -10.48
N PRO A 98 -8.49 -38.20 -9.22
CA PRO A 98 -7.82 -37.44 -8.17
C PRO A 98 -6.37 -37.05 -8.49
N GLU A 99 -5.66 -37.81 -9.32
CA GLU A 99 -4.26 -37.52 -9.69
C GLU A 99 -4.14 -36.21 -10.49
N LYS A 100 -5.12 -35.90 -11.34
CA LYS A 100 -5.16 -34.64 -12.11
C LYS A 100 -5.23 -33.41 -11.21
N LEU A 101 -5.84 -33.54 -10.03
CA LEU A 101 -6.04 -32.40 -9.10
C LEU A 101 -4.73 -31.90 -8.49
N LYS A 102 -3.69 -32.73 -8.44
CA LYS A 102 -2.38 -32.37 -7.83
C LYS A 102 -1.69 -31.19 -8.51
N GLN A 103 -2.01 -30.92 -9.78
CA GLN A 103 -1.41 -29.85 -10.58
C GLN A 103 -2.10 -28.51 -10.40
N PHE A 104 -3.28 -28.49 -9.74
CA PHE A 104 -4.13 -27.31 -9.66
C PHE A 104 -4.35 -26.84 -8.21
N GLU A 105 -4.57 -25.54 -8.08
CA GLU A 105 -5.15 -24.92 -6.89
C GLU A 105 -6.48 -24.27 -7.29
N PHE A 106 -7.51 -24.43 -6.47
CA PHE A 106 -8.87 -24.02 -6.77
C PHE A 106 -9.30 -22.93 -5.80
N ILE A 107 -9.87 -21.83 -6.31
CA ILE A 107 -10.27 -20.68 -5.50
C ILE A 107 -11.57 -20.12 -6.08
N GLY A 108 -12.66 -20.13 -5.30
CA GLY A 108 -13.92 -19.57 -5.74
C GLY A 108 -15.08 -19.90 -4.79
N GLU A 109 -16.03 -18.98 -4.71
CA GLU A 109 -17.29 -19.19 -4.01
C GLU A 109 -18.33 -19.77 -4.99
N LEU A 110 -19.21 -20.64 -4.51
CA LEU A 110 -20.30 -21.22 -5.28
C LEU A 110 -21.64 -20.55 -4.94
N ALA A 111 -22.34 -20.11 -5.95
CA ALA A 111 -23.78 -19.86 -5.86
C ALA A 111 -24.53 -21.20 -5.77
N LEU A 112 -25.77 -21.19 -5.26
CA LEU A 112 -26.61 -22.39 -5.20
C LEU A 112 -26.88 -22.99 -6.58
N THR A 113 -26.82 -22.19 -7.63
CA THR A 113 -26.95 -22.61 -9.03
C THR A 113 -25.73 -23.34 -9.60
N GLY A 114 -24.60 -23.38 -8.87
CA GLY A 114 -23.33 -23.88 -9.35
C GLY A 114 -22.48 -22.85 -10.09
N GLN A 115 -22.91 -21.60 -10.22
CA GLN A 115 -22.10 -20.51 -10.75
C GLN A 115 -20.99 -20.13 -9.78
N LEU A 116 -19.81 -19.74 -10.32
CA LEU A 116 -18.67 -19.26 -9.56
C LEU A 116 -18.75 -17.75 -9.32
N ARG A 117 -18.47 -17.36 -8.08
CA ARG A 117 -18.40 -15.95 -7.65
C ARG A 117 -17.00 -15.56 -7.29
N ALA A 118 -16.67 -14.29 -7.56
CA ALA A 118 -15.40 -13.69 -7.20
C ALA A 118 -15.16 -13.69 -5.70
N VAL A 119 -13.89 -13.80 -5.31
CA VAL A 119 -13.44 -13.75 -3.92
C VAL A 119 -12.29 -12.76 -3.76
N HIS A 120 -12.12 -12.20 -2.57
CA HIS A 120 -11.00 -11.31 -2.27
C HIS A 120 -9.66 -12.05 -2.19
N GLY A 121 -8.55 -11.33 -2.45
CA GLY A 121 -7.20 -11.84 -2.23
C GLY A 121 -6.80 -12.95 -3.20
N VAL A 122 -7.19 -12.85 -4.47
CA VAL A 122 -6.83 -13.82 -5.51
C VAL A 122 -5.38 -13.62 -5.94
N ILE A 123 -4.89 -12.37 -6.08
CA ILE A 123 -3.50 -12.10 -6.48
C ILE A 123 -2.48 -12.75 -5.53
N PRO A 124 -2.54 -12.56 -4.20
CA PRO A 124 -1.66 -13.28 -3.28
C PRO A 124 -1.71 -14.81 -3.45
N ALA A 125 -2.90 -15.36 -3.67
CA ALA A 125 -3.07 -16.80 -3.86
C ALA A 125 -2.41 -17.30 -5.15
N ILE A 126 -2.58 -16.57 -6.27
CA ILE A 126 -1.95 -16.89 -7.55
C ILE A 126 -0.43 -16.81 -7.44
N LEU A 127 0.11 -15.77 -6.80
CA LEU A 127 1.55 -15.64 -6.57
C LEU A 127 2.12 -16.79 -5.74
N ALA A 128 1.40 -17.23 -4.72
CA ALA A 128 1.81 -18.35 -3.90
C ALA A 128 1.69 -19.71 -4.66
N ALA A 129 0.69 -19.87 -5.52
CA ALA A 129 0.56 -21.04 -6.39
C ALA A 129 1.69 -21.11 -7.43
N LYS A 130 2.09 -19.95 -7.99
CA LYS A 130 3.27 -19.83 -8.88
C LYS A 130 4.54 -20.33 -8.20
N GLN A 131 4.78 -19.93 -6.95
CA GLN A 131 5.93 -20.43 -6.16
C GLN A 131 5.85 -21.93 -5.92
N ALA A 132 4.64 -22.48 -5.76
CA ALA A 132 4.40 -23.92 -5.60
C ALA A 132 4.39 -24.68 -6.93
N LYS A 133 4.57 -24.02 -8.08
CA LYS A 133 4.53 -24.58 -9.44
C LYS A 133 3.20 -25.29 -9.75
N ARG A 134 2.07 -24.77 -9.25
CA ARG A 134 0.72 -25.26 -9.54
C ARG A 134 -0.06 -24.25 -10.34
N LYS A 135 -0.90 -24.74 -11.25
CA LYS A 135 -1.85 -23.95 -12.02
C LYS A 135 -3.03 -23.51 -11.13
N CYS A 136 -3.70 -22.42 -11.46
CA CYS A 136 -4.87 -21.97 -10.72
C CYS A 136 -6.14 -22.09 -11.55
N ILE A 137 -7.25 -22.44 -10.88
CA ILE A 137 -8.60 -22.31 -11.43
C ILE A 137 -9.40 -21.40 -10.51
N ILE A 138 -9.93 -20.31 -11.08
CA ILE A 138 -10.60 -19.22 -10.35
C ILE A 138 -11.97 -18.89 -10.96
N ALA A 139 -12.75 -18.06 -10.26
CA ALA A 139 -14.00 -17.53 -10.81
C ALA A 139 -13.73 -16.49 -11.91
N GLN A 140 -14.60 -16.40 -12.95
CA GLN A 140 -14.52 -15.40 -14.01
C GLN A 140 -14.46 -13.97 -13.46
N GLY A 141 -15.19 -13.65 -12.40
CA GLY A 141 -15.16 -12.31 -11.80
C GLY A 141 -13.80 -11.89 -11.24
N ASN A 142 -12.84 -12.82 -11.08
CA ASN A 142 -11.46 -12.53 -10.71
C ASN A 142 -10.48 -12.57 -11.90
N ALA A 143 -10.96 -12.87 -13.12
CA ALA A 143 -10.08 -13.09 -14.26
C ALA A 143 -9.24 -11.85 -14.61
N ASN A 144 -9.81 -10.66 -14.53
CA ASN A 144 -9.08 -9.41 -14.74
C ASN A 144 -7.94 -9.22 -13.72
N GLU A 145 -8.18 -9.45 -12.43
CA GLU A 145 -7.12 -9.39 -11.42
C GLU A 145 -6.01 -10.41 -11.70
N ALA A 146 -6.39 -11.61 -12.09
CA ALA A 146 -5.46 -12.69 -12.39
C ALA A 146 -4.58 -12.39 -13.61
N SER A 147 -5.08 -11.64 -14.60
CA SER A 147 -4.34 -11.25 -15.80
C SER A 147 -3.09 -10.40 -15.49
N LEU A 148 -3.06 -9.73 -14.34
CA LEU A 148 -1.89 -8.97 -13.88
C LEU A 148 -0.69 -9.85 -13.55
N VAL A 149 -0.93 -11.15 -13.29
CA VAL A 149 0.13 -12.14 -13.02
C VAL A 149 0.30 -13.03 -14.25
N SER A 150 0.65 -12.42 -15.39
CA SER A 150 0.68 -13.05 -16.72
C SER A 150 1.60 -14.27 -16.85
N GLU A 151 2.64 -14.39 -16.03
CA GLU A 151 3.57 -15.51 -16.06
C GLU A 151 3.05 -16.77 -15.37
N GLN A 152 1.82 -16.75 -14.83
CA GLN A 152 1.20 -17.88 -14.13
C GLN A 152 0.04 -18.44 -14.97
N GLU A 153 0.05 -19.74 -15.20
CA GLU A 153 -1.08 -20.46 -15.81
C GLU A 153 -2.29 -20.42 -14.88
N THR A 154 -3.19 -19.46 -15.13
CA THR A 154 -4.42 -19.27 -14.34
C THR A 154 -5.61 -19.34 -15.28
N TYR A 155 -6.45 -20.34 -15.07
CA TYR A 155 -7.70 -20.55 -15.80
C TYR A 155 -8.86 -19.91 -15.05
N TYR A 156 -9.88 -19.44 -15.77
CA TYR A 156 -11.11 -18.97 -15.14
C TYR A 156 -12.34 -19.67 -15.69
N ALA A 157 -13.35 -19.81 -14.84
CA ALA A 157 -14.58 -20.52 -15.15
C ALA A 157 -15.81 -19.75 -14.64
N ASN A 158 -16.96 -19.94 -15.32
CA ASN A 158 -18.25 -19.40 -14.91
C ASN A 158 -18.99 -20.32 -13.94
N SER A 159 -18.82 -21.61 -14.09
CA SER A 159 -19.59 -22.62 -13.35
C SER A 159 -18.73 -23.78 -12.90
N LEU A 160 -19.25 -24.51 -11.92
CA LEU A 160 -18.67 -25.77 -11.47
C LEU A 160 -18.59 -26.81 -12.59
N LEU A 161 -19.60 -26.83 -13.49
CA LEU A 161 -19.65 -27.77 -14.60
C LEU A 161 -18.52 -27.50 -15.60
N ASP A 162 -18.20 -26.25 -15.91
CA ASP A 162 -17.09 -25.88 -16.81
C ASP A 162 -15.77 -26.43 -16.27
N VAL A 163 -15.54 -26.30 -14.94
CA VAL A 163 -14.33 -26.81 -14.29
C VAL A 163 -14.25 -28.34 -14.40
N VAL A 164 -15.37 -29.05 -14.20
CA VAL A 164 -15.40 -30.52 -14.29
C VAL A 164 -15.17 -31.00 -15.72
N GLN A 165 -15.78 -30.33 -16.69
CA GLN A 165 -15.56 -30.66 -18.12
C GLN A 165 -14.10 -30.45 -18.50
N PHE A 166 -13.48 -29.36 -18.08
CA PHE A 166 -12.07 -29.12 -18.32
C PHE A 166 -11.16 -30.20 -17.72
N LEU A 167 -11.38 -30.55 -16.45
CA LEU A 167 -10.59 -31.57 -15.76
C LEU A 167 -10.75 -32.99 -16.39
N ASN A 168 -11.89 -33.24 -17.04
CA ASN A 168 -12.17 -34.46 -17.79
C ASN A 168 -11.80 -34.41 -19.28
N GLU A 169 -11.14 -33.31 -19.72
CA GLU A 169 -10.75 -33.10 -21.13
C GLU A 169 -11.95 -33.07 -22.11
N GLN A 170 -13.11 -32.64 -21.60
CA GLN A 170 -14.36 -32.51 -22.35
C GLN A 170 -14.70 -31.07 -22.70
N GLY A 171 -13.87 -30.11 -22.29
CA GLY A 171 -14.02 -28.70 -22.51
C GLY A 171 -12.71 -27.96 -22.26
N GLU A 172 -12.67 -26.71 -22.69
CA GLU A 172 -11.52 -25.82 -22.47
C GLU A 172 -11.90 -24.68 -21.52
N LEU A 173 -10.96 -24.23 -20.70
CA LEU A 173 -11.08 -23.01 -19.92
C LEU A 173 -10.15 -21.93 -20.47
N PRO A 174 -10.62 -20.69 -20.54
CA PRO A 174 -9.79 -19.57 -20.98
C PRO A 174 -8.72 -19.25 -19.94
N LEU A 175 -7.57 -18.77 -20.42
CA LEU A 175 -6.46 -18.30 -19.59
C LEU A 175 -6.65 -16.83 -19.26
N ALA A 176 -6.44 -16.48 -17.98
CA ALA A 176 -6.46 -15.08 -17.55
C ALA A 176 -5.36 -14.25 -18.23
N GLY A 177 -4.21 -14.86 -18.54
CA GLY A 177 -3.11 -14.19 -19.25
C GLY A 177 -3.44 -13.74 -20.66
N ASP A 178 -4.47 -14.35 -21.31
CA ASP A 178 -4.92 -13.96 -22.66
C ASP A 178 -5.85 -12.74 -22.65
N ILE A 179 -6.33 -12.33 -21.49
CA ILE A 179 -7.10 -11.10 -21.34
C ILE A 179 -6.15 -9.94 -21.66
N LYS A 180 -6.37 -9.31 -22.80
CA LYS A 180 -5.71 -8.04 -23.12
C LYS A 180 -6.22 -7.01 -22.11
N THR A 181 -5.48 -6.82 -21.03
CA THR A 181 -5.60 -5.59 -20.22
C THR A 181 -5.38 -4.46 -21.24
N GLN A 182 -6.44 -3.70 -21.54
CA GLN A 182 -6.29 -2.50 -22.35
C GLN A 182 -5.12 -1.73 -21.76
N SER A 183 -4.06 -1.63 -22.55
CA SER A 183 -2.82 -0.99 -22.12
C SER A 183 -3.19 0.36 -21.52
N ALA A 184 -2.67 0.66 -20.34
CA ALA A 184 -2.86 1.91 -19.61
C ALA A 184 -2.48 3.17 -20.43
N VAL A 185 -2.09 2.97 -21.70
CA VAL A 185 -1.62 4.00 -22.63
C VAL A 185 -2.74 4.94 -23.05
N ASP A 186 -4.04 4.55 -22.97
CA ASP A 186 -5.14 5.37 -23.49
C ASP A 186 -5.97 6.12 -22.44
N PHE A 187 -5.59 6.05 -21.17
CA PHE A 187 -6.30 6.77 -20.10
C PHE A 187 -5.42 7.82 -19.44
N PHE A 188 -5.22 8.93 -20.11
CA PHE A 188 -4.91 10.18 -19.43
C PHE A 188 -6.16 10.62 -18.67
N PRO A 189 -6.08 10.89 -17.35
CA PRO A 189 -7.21 11.49 -16.65
C PRO A 189 -7.61 12.77 -17.40
N GLU A 190 -8.90 12.98 -17.62
CA GLU A 190 -9.45 14.11 -18.40
C GLU A 190 -8.93 15.48 -17.94
N ASN A 191 -8.40 15.60 -16.71
CA ASN A 191 -7.70 16.76 -16.17
C ASN A 191 -6.61 16.30 -15.20
N PRO A 192 -5.38 16.02 -15.68
CA PRO A 192 -4.27 15.71 -14.78
C PRO A 192 -3.98 16.93 -13.90
N LYS A 193 -3.98 16.73 -12.58
CA LYS A 193 -3.65 17.78 -11.60
C LYS A 193 -2.22 18.26 -11.85
N ASP A 194 -2.02 19.48 -12.34
CA ASP A 194 -0.71 20.05 -12.67
C ASP A 194 -0.21 21.03 -11.60
N LEU A 195 1.12 21.17 -11.49
CA LEU A 195 1.74 22.18 -10.61
C LEU A 195 1.41 23.62 -11.02
N THR A 196 1.13 23.86 -12.29
CA THR A 196 0.72 25.17 -12.83
C THR A 196 -0.66 25.61 -12.36
N ASP A 197 -1.50 24.69 -11.83
CA ASP A 197 -2.76 25.05 -11.19
C ASP A 197 -2.55 25.86 -9.89
N ILE A 198 -1.35 25.75 -9.29
CA ILE A 198 -1.00 26.39 -8.04
C ILE A 198 -0.29 27.70 -8.34
N ILE A 199 -0.91 28.81 -8.00
CA ILE A 199 -0.35 30.14 -8.20
C ILE A 199 0.70 30.42 -7.11
N GLY A 200 1.85 30.96 -7.49
CA GLY A 200 2.94 31.24 -6.57
C GLY A 200 3.50 30.01 -5.87
N GLN A 201 3.76 30.09 -4.56
CA GLN A 201 4.25 29.02 -3.69
C GLN A 201 5.54 28.32 -4.22
N GLN A 202 6.43 29.07 -4.88
CA GLN A 202 7.62 28.50 -5.55
C GLN A 202 8.51 27.71 -4.61
N HIS A 203 8.65 28.17 -3.36
CA HIS A 203 9.42 27.48 -2.33
C HIS A 203 8.80 26.12 -1.95
N ALA A 204 7.46 26.05 -1.87
CA ALA A 204 6.75 24.82 -1.59
C ALA A 204 6.81 23.83 -2.79
N LYS A 205 6.73 24.33 -4.03
CA LYS A 205 6.91 23.51 -5.24
C LYS A 205 8.33 22.95 -5.31
N ARG A 206 9.36 23.74 -4.96
CA ARG A 206 10.75 23.29 -4.88
C ARG A 206 10.92 22.18 -3.82
N ALA A 207 10.36 22.37 -2.62
CA ALA A 207 10.38 21.34 -1.58
C ALA A 207 9.67 20.05 -2.03
N LEU A 208 8.56 20.15 -2.76
CA LEU A 208 7.83 19.02 -3.31
C LEU A 208 8.67 18.27 -4.36
N MET A 209 9.38 19.00 -5.25
CA MET A 209 10.31 18.41 -6.21
C MET A 209 11.45 17.64 -5.52
N ILE A 210 12.06 18.23 -4.47
CA ILE A 210 13.11 17.58 -3.68
C ILE A 210 12.55 16.32 -2.98
N ALA A 211 11.36 16.43 -2.38
CA ALA A 211 10.68 15.31 -1.75
C ALA A 211 10.39 14.18 -2.77
N ALA A 212 9.94 14.54 -3.98
CA ALA A 212 9.73 13.57 -5.06
C ALA A 212 11.04 12.91 -5.51
N ALA A 213 12.10 13.68 -5.70
CA ALA A 213 13.38 13.19 -6.20
C ALA A 213 14.08 12.24 -5.21
N GLY A 214 14.05 12.58 -3.92
CA GLY A 214 14.72 11.79 -2.88
C GLY A 214 13.81 10.83 -2.10
N GLN A 215 12.52 10.79 -2.40
CA GLN A 215 11.48 10.08 -1.62
C GLN A 215 11.47 10.52 -0.15
N HIS A 216 11.71 11.81 0.10
CA HIS A 216 11.75 12.38 1.44
C HIS A 216 10.35 12.64 1.99
N ASN A 217 10.15 12.38 3.28
CA ASN A 217 8.92 12.74 3.98
C ASN A 217 8.85 14.26 4.19
N LEU A 218 7.69 14.86 3.90
CA LEU A 218 7.51 16.31 3.86
C LEU A 218 6.33 16.76 4.72
N LEU A 219 6.56 17.78 5.56
CA LEU A 219 5.55 18.42 6.38
C LEU A 219 5.31 19.86 5.89
N PHE A 220 4.08 20.16 5.49
CA PHE A 220 3.60 21.50 5.19
C PHE A 220 3.03 22.19 6.44
N LEU A 221 3.55 23.36 6.79
CA LEU A 221 3.07 24.22 7.86
C LEU A 221 2.47 25.49 7.25
N GLY A 222 1.29 25.89 7.65
CA GLY A 222 0.74 27.16 7.16
C GLY A 222 -0.71 27.36 7.54
N PRO A 223 -1.23 28.59 7.44
CA PRO A 223 -2.63 28.91 7.70
C PRO A 223 -3.59 28.11 6.80
N PRO A 224 -4.87 27.99 7.17
CA PRO A 224 -5.87 27.40 6.29
C PRO A 224 -5.97 28.20 4.98
N GLY A 225 -6.32 27.51 3.88
CA GLY A 225 -6.48 28.14 2.56
C GLY A 225 -5.19 28.44 1.79
N THR A 226 -4.00 28.03 2.26
CA THR A 226 -2.71 28.27 1.57
C THR A 226 -2.38 27.25 0.48
N GLY A 227 -3.25 26.27 0.22
CA GLY A 227 -3.06 25.28 -0.85
C GLY A 227 -2.24 24.05 -0.48
N LYS A 228 -2.02 23.75 0.83
CA LYS A 228 -1.24 22.59 1.29
C LYS A 228 -1.74 21.25 0.71
N THR A 229 -3.04 21.00 0.77
CA THR A 229 -3.67 19.80 0.22
C THR A 229 -3.55 19.73 -1.30
N MET A 230 -3.64 20.89 -1.97
CA MET A 230 -3.40 20.99 -3.40
C MET A 230 -1.97 20.62 -3.76
N LEU A 231 -0.97 21.13 -3.04
CA LEU A 231 0.44 20.79 -3.22
C LEU A 231 0.68 19.28 -3.04
N ALA A 232 0.19 18.71 -1.93
CA ALA A 232 0.37 17.30 -1.62
C ALA A 232 -0.20 16.39 -2.73
N SER A 233 -1.38 16.72 -3.25
CA SER A 233 -2.05 15.91 -4.29
C SER A 233 -1.33 15.92 -5.66
N ARG A 234 -0.41 16.85 -5.92
CA ARG A 234 0.40 16.88 -7.16
C ARG A 234 1.62 15.99 -7.09
N LEU A 235 2.00 15.51 -5.89
CA LEU A 235 3.22 14.70 -5.71
C LEU A 235 3.21 13.44 -6.59
N THR A 236 2.10 12.73 -6.66
CA THR A 236 2.01 11.48 -7.45
C THR A 236 2.31 11.69 -8.92
N GLY A 237 1.94 12.85 -9.48
CA GLY A 237 2.26 13.21 -10.86
C GLY A 237 3.75 13.48 -11.11
N LEU A 238 4.53 13.72 -10.07
CA LEU A 238 5.98 13.92 -10.14
C LEU A 238 6.78 12.63 -9.96
N LEU A 239 6.15 11.56 -9.44
CA LEU A 239 6.83 10.30 -9.17
C LEU A 239 6.94 9.43 -10.43
N PRO A 240 7.96 8.56 -10.54
CA PRO A 240 8.00 7.54 -11.58
C PRO A 240 6.82 6.57 -11.43
N GLU A 241 6.41 5.98 -12.53
CA GLU A 241 5.49 4.84 -12.49
C GLU A 241 6.08 3.69 -11.66
N MET A 242 5.21 2.84 -11.17
CA MET A 242 5.64 1.62 -10.48
C MET A 242 6.25 0.64 -11.48
N THR A 243 7.28 -0.07 -11.06
CA THR A 243 7.75 -1.26 -11.78
C THR A 243 6.66 -2.34 -11.75
N ASP A 244 6.75 -3.34 -12.63
CA ASP A 244 5.78 -4.44 -12.65
C ASP A 244 5.70 -5.14 -11.29
N GLN A 245 6.84 -5.33 -10.63
CA GLN A 245 6.89 -5.92 -9.30
C GLN A 245 6.22 -5.04 -8.24
N GLU A 246 6.51 -3.74 -8.20
CA GLU A 246 5.84 -2.79 -7.28
C GLU A 246 4.32 -2.74 -7.52
N ALA A 247 3.90 -2.77 -8.78
CA ALA A 247 2.49 -2.75 -9.15
C ALA A 247 1.76 -4.02 -8.68
N ILE A 248 2.37 -5.21 -8.88
CA ILE A 248 1.84 -6.49 -8.41
C ILE A 248 1.78 -6.53 -6.87
N GLU A 249 2.83 -6.08 -6.16
CA GLU A 249 2.82 -6.00 -4.69
C GLU A 249 1.70 -5.09 -4.17
N THR A 250 1.50 -3.95 -4.81
CA THR A 250 0.44 -2.99 -4.47
C THR A 250 -0.95 -3.56 -4.75
N ALA A 251 -1.13 -4.19 -5.91
CA ALA A 251 -2.38 -4.86 -6.28
C ALA A 251 -2.70 -6.04 -5.34
N ALA A 252 -1.68 -6.80 -4.91
CA ALA A 252 -1.85 -7.89 -3.96
C ALA A 252 -2.43 -7.40 -2.61
N VAL A 253 -1.97 -6.24 -2.10
CA VAL A 253 -2.54 -5.64 -0.89
C VAL A 253 -3.97 -5.15 -1.13
N ALA A 254 -4.22 -4.47 -2.26
CA ALA A 254 -5.53 -3.92 -2.59
C ALA A 254 -6.59 -5.03 -2.77
N SER A 255 -6.23 -6.16 -3.39
CA SER A 255 -7.13 -7.30 -3.63
C SER A 255 -7.67 -7.95 -2.36
N LEU A 256 -7.02 -7.72 -1.20
CA LEU A 256 -7.49 -8.23 0.10
C LEU A 256 -8.75 -7.52 0.61
N VAL A 257 -9.05 -6.32 0.11
CA VAL A 257 -10.18 -5.48 0.58
C VAL A 257 -11.10 -5.02 -0.54
N GLN A 258 -10.71 -5.15 -1.80
CA GLN A 258 -11.47 -4.73 -2.97
C GLN A 258 -11.81 -5.96 -3.82
N ASN A 259 -13.06 -6.04 -4.32
CA ASN A 259 -13.49 -7.11 -5.24
C ASN A 259 -13.06 -6.84 -6.69
N GLU A 260 -12.87 -5.56 -7.04
CA GLU A 260 -12.47 -5.14 -8.37
C GLU A 260 -11.36 -4.12 -8.25
N LEU A 261 -10.23 -4.40 -8.89
CA LEU A 261 -9.15 -3.44 -9.04
C LEU A 261 -9.45 -2.53 -10.23
N ASN A 262 -9.19 -1.24 -10.04
CA ASN A 262 -9.31 -0.28 -11.15
C ASN A 262 -8.04 -0.38 -12.03
N PHE A 263 -8.16 -1.05 -13.18
CA PHE A 263 -7.06 -1.26 -14.12
C PHE A 263 -6.59 0.02 -14.82
N HIS A 264 -7.41 1.06 -14.86
CA HIS A 264 -7.02 2.37 -15.39
C HIS A 264 -5.88 3.01 -14.60
N ASN A 265 -5.71 2.61 -13.34
CA ASN A 265 -4.64 3.11 -12.47
C ASN A 265 -3.46 2.12 -12.35
N TRP A 266 -3.36 1.14 -13.27
CA TRP A 266 -2.25 0.19 -13.27
C TRP A 266 -0.91 0.93 -13.38
N LYS A 267 0.06 0.57 -12.52
CA LYS A 267 1.36 1.23 -12.35
C LYS A 267 1.33 2.68 -11.83
N GLN A 268 0.17 3.27 -11.57
CA GLN A 268 0.10 4.55 -10.88
C GLN A 268 0.29 4.36 -9.38
N ARG A 269 1.11 5.22 -8.77
CA ARG A 269 1.34 5.16 -7.32
C ARG A 269 0.10 5.59 -6.55
N PRO A 270 -0.39 4.78 -5.59
CA PRO A 270 -1.57 5.13 -4.82
C PRO A 270 -1.36 6.41 -4.02
N PHE A 271 -2.38 7.25 -3.96
CA PHE A 271 -2.46 8.41 -3.07
C PHE A 271 -3.58 8.18 -2.06
N ARG A 272 -3.21 7.91 -0.80
CA ARG A 272 -4.16 7.66 0.28
C ARG A 272 -4.21 8.86 1.21
N ALA A 273 -5.41 9.42 1.40
CA ALA A 273 -5.65 10.60 2.20
C ALA A 273 -6.78 10.33 3.21
N PRO A 274 -6.54 9.53 4.26
CA PRO A 274 -7.54 9.25 5.27
C PRO A 274 -7.92 10.51 6.04
N HIS A 275 -9.18 10.64 6.37
CA HIS A 275 -9.66 11.72 7.23
C HIS A 275 -9.12 11.55 8.66
N HIS A 276 -8.85 12.63 9.37
CA HIS A 276 -8.31 12.59 10.73
C HIS A 276 -9.22 11.87 11.75
N SER A 277 -10.54 11.78 11.47
CA SER A 277 -11.49 11.03 12.30
C SER A 277 -11.50 9.50 12.02
N ALA A 278 -10.67 9.02 11.09
CA ALA A 278 -10.59 7.61 10.80
C ALA A 278 -10.13 6.81 12.02
N SER A 279 -10.80 5.70 12.30
CA SER A 279 -10.48 4.85 13.45
C SER A 279 -9.10 4.20 13.31
N THR A 280 -8.46 3.84 14.43
CA THR A 280 -7.18 3.12 14.45
C THR A 280 -7.21 1.85 13.56
N PRO A 281 -8.26 0.99 13.59
CA PRO A 281 -8.35 -0.15 12.67
C PRO A 281 -8.47 0.23 11.20
N ALA A 282 -9.10 1.35 10.86
CA ALA A 282 -9.17 1.81 9.47
C ALA A 282 -7.80 2.24 8.94
N LEU A 283 -6.97 2.85 9.78
CA LEU A 283 -5.63 3.32 9.40
C LEU A 283 -4.58 2.21 9.45
N VAL A 284 -4.50 1.49 10.56
CA VAL A 284 -3.49 0.46 10.82
C VAL A 284 -3.89 -0.88 10.19
N GLY A 285 -5.18 -1.13 10.13
CA GLY A 285 -5.74 -2.44 9.81
C GLY A 285 -6.23 -3.17 11.06
N GLY A 286 -7.06 -4.19 10.88
CA GLY A 286 -7.66 -4.93 11.98
C GLY A 286 -8.75 -5.88 11.54
N GLY A 287 -9.54 -6.33 12.50
CA GLY A 287 -10.58 -7.35 12.33
C GLY A 287 -10.21 -8.62 13.10
N SER A 288 -11.12 -9.61 13.13
CA SER A 288 -10.88 -10.95 13.69
C SER A 288 -9.75 -11.65 12.95
N ILE A 289 -9.81 -11.63 11.63
CA ILE A 289 -8.67 -11.87 10.73
C ILE A 289 -8.21 -10.51 10.23
N PRO A 290 -6.95 -10.13 10.49
CA PRO A 290 -6.47 -8.80 10.16
C PRO A 290 -6.53 -8.52 8.66
N LYS A 291 -7.20 -7.41 8.29
CA LYS A 291 -7.21 -6.82 6.95
C LYS A 291 -6.28 -5.60 6.91
N PRO A 292 -5.70 -5.26 5.74
CA PRO A 292 -4.86 -4.08 5.61
C PRO A 292 -5.68 -2.80 5.82
N GLY A 293 -5.07 -1.81 6.48
CA GLY A 293 -5.61 -0.44 6.60
C GLY A 293 -5.00 0.50 5.58
N GLU A 294 -5.34 1.80 5.68
CA GLU A 294 -4.87 2.86 4.78
C GLU A 294 -3.34 2.94 4.68
N ILE A 295 -2.62 2.63 5.77
CA ILE A 295 -1.15 2.59 5.79
C ILE A 295 -0.61 1.54 4.82
N SER A 296 -1.19 0.34 4.82
CA SER A 296 -0.78 -0.73 3.89
C SER A 296 -1.30 -0.49 2.47
N LEU A 297 -2.49 0.11 2.33
CA LEU A 297 -3.04 0.49 1.02
C LEU A 297 -2.26 1.63 0.34
N ALA A 298 -1.44 2.38 1.11
CA ALA A 298 -0.50 3.37 0.57
C ALA A 298 0.82 2.76 0.10
N HIS A 299 0.99 1.44 0.17
CA HIS A 299 2.23 0.75 -0.22
C HIS A 299 2.68 1.14 -1.63
N ASN A 300 3.98 1.41 -1.81
CA ASN A 300 4.62 1.94 -3.00
C ASN A 300 4.07 3.29 -3.50
N GLY A 301 3.31 4.00 -2.67
CA GLY A 301 2.67 5.27 -3.00
C GLY A 301 2.89 6.34 -1.95
N VAL A 302 1.87 7.17 -1.74
CA VAL A 302 1.88 8.33 -0.86
C VAL A 302 0.76 8.20 0.18
N LEU A 303 1.12 8.35 1.45
CA LEU A 303 0.17 8.56 2.55
C LEU A 303 0.16 10.05 2.88
N PHE A 304 -0.99 10.70 2.70
CA PHE A 304 -1.19 12.11 3.02
C PHE A 304 -2.05 12.25 4.28
N LEU A 305 -1.54 12.96 5.28
CA LEU A 305 -2.24 13.26 6.53
C LEU A 305 -2.49 14.78 6.61
N ASP A 306 -3.73 15.19 6.36
CA ASP A 306 -4.12 16.59 6.56
C ASP A 306 -4.53 16.82 8.02
N GLU A 307 -4.39 18.04 8.51
CA GLU A 307 -4.70 18.43 9.90
C GLU A 307 -4.00 17.51 10.92
N LEU A 308 -2.72 17.26 10.72
CA LEU A 308 -1.92 16.27 11.44
C LEU A 308 -2.13 16.23 12.97
N PRO A 309 -2.22 17.35 13.73
CA PRO A 309 -2.43 17.31 15.18
C PRO A 309 -3.84 16.87 15.61
N GLU A 310 -4.79 16.72 14.67
CA GLU A 310 -6.15 16.26 14.97
C GLU A 310 -6.28 14.74 14.94
N PHE A 311 -5.28 14.04 14.42
CA PHE A 311 -5.23 12.57 14.53
C PHE A 311 -4.97 12.12 15.96
N GLU A 312 -5.54 10.99 16.35
CA GLU A 312 -5.25 10.36 17.63
C GLU A 312 -3.75 10.03 17.74
N ARG A 313 -3.15 10.38 18.88
CA ARG A 313 -1.72 10.13 19.14
C ARG A 313 -1.31 8.67 18.92
N LYS A 314 -2.18 7.72 19.31
CA LYS A 314 -1.93 6.28 19.12
C LYS A 314 -1.76 5.90 17.66
N VAL A 315 -2.52 6.54 16.77
CA VAL A 315 -2.43 6.34 15.32
C VAL A 315 -1.11 6.86 14.77
N LEU A 316 -0.72 8.07 15.16
CA LEU A 316 0.54 8.67 14.74
C LEU A 316 1.77 7.89 15.26
N ASP A 317 1.70 7.38 16.50
CA ASP A 317 2.76 6.53 17.04
C ASP A 317 2.83 5.16 16.32
N ALA A 318 1.71 4.62 15.83
CA ALA A 318 1.68 3.38 15.04
C ALA A 318 2.38 3.52 13.68
N LEU A 319 2.43 4.74 13.09
CA LEU A 319 3.16 5.03 11.85
C LEU A 319 4.68 4.91 11.99
N ARG A 320 5.22 4.97 13.21
CA ARG A 320 6.68 4.95 13.43
C ARG A 320 7.32 3.66 12.94
N GLN A 321 6.68 2.51 13.20
CA GLN A 321 7.18 1.21 12.76
C GLN A 321 7.24 1.11 11.22
N PRO A 322 6.15 1.32 10.48
CA PRO A 322 6.20 1.20 9.02
C PRO A 322 7.13 2.22 8.35
N LEU A 323 7.29 3.42 8.90
CA LEU A 323 8.25 4.40 8.39
C LEU A 323 9.73 3.98 8.58
N GLU A 324 10.02 3.05 9.49
CA GLU A 324 11.36 2.49 9.69
C GLU A 324 11.56 1.18 8.95
N SER A 325 10.62 0.24 9.09
CA SER A 325 10.76 -1.13 8.58
C SER A 325 10.15 -1.33 7.19
N GLY A 326 9.26 -0.44 6.74
CA GLY A 326 8.49 -0.62 5.50
C GLY A 326 7.37 -1.66 5.64
N GLU A 327 7.01 -2.04 6.86
CA GLU A 327 6.06 -3.11 7.15
C GLU A 327 5.24 -2.79 8.39
N ILE A 328 4.00 -3.30 8.44
CA ILE A 328 3.16 -3.22 9.61
C ILE A 328 2.74 -4.61 10.06
N ILE A 329 2.86 -4.88 11.35
CA ILE A 329 2.48 -6.17 11.94
C ILE A 329 1.22 -5.98 12.78
N ILE A 330 0.16 -6.70 12.42
CA ILE A 330 -1.10 -6.72 13.15
C ILE A 330 -1.21 -8.04 13.89
N SER A 331 -1.17 -7.97 15.22
CA SER A 331 -1.31 -9.13 16.09
C SER A 331 -2.70 -9.18 16.70
N ARG A 332 -3.38 -10.31 16.58
CA ARG A 332 -4.66 -10.63 17.20
C ARG A 332 -4.55 -12.00 17.87
N ALA A 333 -5.54 -12.36 18.69
CA ALA A 333 -5.53 -13.63 19.41
C ALA A 333 -5.35 -14.84 18.47
N ASN A 334 -5.96 -14.80 17.29
CA ASN A 334 -6.00 -15.92 16.35
C ASN A 334 -5.04 -15.79 15.17
N ALA A 335 -4.38 -14.63 14.97
CA ALA A 335 -3.50 -14.43 13.82
C ALA A 335 -2.50 -13.28 14.06
N LYS A 336 -1.28 -13.49 13.56
CA LYS A 336 -0.26 -12.45 13.42
C LYS A 336 0.03 -12.30 11.92
N ILE A 337 -0.35 -11.15 11.36
CA ILE A 337 -0.23 -10.89 9.92
C ILE A 337 0.64 -9.67 9.71
N GLN A 338 1.54 -9.78 8.74
CA GLN A 338 2.43 -8.73 8.29
C GLN A 338 1.96 -8.23 6.93
N PHE A 339 1.85 -6.90 6.79
CA PHE A 339 1.53 -6.24 5.54
C PHE A 339 2.69 -5.33 5.13
N PRO A 340 3.01 -5.24 3.84
CA PRO A 340 3.95 -4.26 3.35
C PRO A 340 3.36 -2.85 3.51
N ALA A 341 4.22 -1.89 3.85
CA ALA A 341 3.81 -0.51 4.12
C ALA A 341 4.96 0.47 3.80
N ARG A 342 5.57 0.33 2.62
CA ARG A 342 6.57 1.26 2.09
C ARG A 342 5.85 2.40 1.39
N PHE A 343 5.74 3.53 2.02
CA PHE A 343 5.08 4.71 1.47
C PHE A 343 5.92 5.97 1.75
N GLN A 344 5.69 7.01 0.98
CA GLN A 344 6.18 8.34 1.27
C GLN A 344 5.14 9.09 2.12
N LEU A 345 5.54 9.61 3.28
CA LEU A 345 4.66 10.35 4.16
C LEU A 345 4.69 11.84 3.80
N ILE A 346 3.52 12.37 3.44
CA ILE A 346 3.28 13.80 3.33
C ILE A 346 2.27 14.19 4.38
N ALA A 347 2.51 15.30 5.08
CA ALA A 347 1.55 15.80 6.04
C ALA A 347 1.35 17.30 5.91
N ALA A 348 0.20 17.78 6.34
CA ALA A 348 -0.12 19.19 6.42
C ALA A 348 -0.69 19.52 7.78
N MET A 349 -0.36 20.70 8.30
CA MET A 349 -0.92 21.18 9.56
C MET A 349 -0.93 22.71 9.62
N ASN A 350 -1.78 23.22 10.46
CA ASN A 350 -1.74 24.61 10.85
C ASN A 350 -0.71 24.81 11.98
N PRO A 351 -0.03 25.96 12.05
CA PRO A 351 0.98 26.21 13.08
C PRO A 351 0.37 26.45 14.48
N SER A 352 -0.93 26.68 14.57
CA SER A 352 -1.69 26.87 15.81
C SER A 352 -3.14 26.41 15.65
N PRO A 353 -3.91 26.23 16.75
CA PRO A 353 -5.34 25.89 16.66
C PRO A 353 -6.18 26.90 15.88
N THR A 354 -5.79 28.18 15.88
CA THR A 354 -6.46 29.27 15.14
C THR A 354 -5.90 29.51 13.74
N GLY A 355 -4.91 28.72 13.33
CA GLY A 355 -4.28 28.82 12.01
C GLY A 355 -3.12 29.81 11.92
N HIS A 356 -2.98 30.75 12.87
CA HIS A 356 -1.94 31.76 12.84
C HIS A 356 -1.14 31.77 14.14
N TYR A 357 0.16 31.98 14.07
CA TYR A 357 1.04 32.05 15.25
C TYR A 357 1.81 33.38 15.34
N GLN A 358 1.65 34.25 14.35
CA GLN A 358 2.25 35.59 14.28
C GLN A 358 1.28 36.60 13.64
N GLY A 359 1.52 37.91 13.89
CA GLY A 359 0.75 39.01 13.29
C GLY A 359 -0.60 39.28 13.96
N THR A 360 -1.40 40.15 13.36
CA THR A 360 -2.69 40.63 13.88
C THR A 360 -3.76 39.55 14.00
N HIS A 361 -3.61 38.43 13.29
CA HIS A 361 -4.53 37.31 13.32
C HIS A 361 -4.17 36.24 14.39
N ASN A 362 -3.03 36.42 15.09
CA ASN A 362 -2.68 35.50 16.18
C ASN A 362 -3.53 35.80 17.42
N ARG A 363 -4.41 34.84 17.76
CA ARG A 363 -5.25 34.86 18.98
C ARG A 363 -4.85 33.82 20.01
N THR A 364 -3.69 33.19 19.83
CA THR A 364 -3.26 32.02 20.61
C THR A 364 -1.97 32.33 21.34
N SER A 365 -1.92 32.08 22.64
CA SER A 365 -0.68 32.26 23.42
C SER A 365 0.39 31.23 23.03
N PRO A 366 1.69 31.52 23.21
CA PRO A 366 2.77 30.55 22.97
C PRO A 366 2.57 29.21 23.70
N GLN A 367 2.05 29.25 24.91
CA GLN A 367 1.76 28.05 25.72
C GLN A 367 0.63 27.19 25.10
N GLN A 368 -0.41 27.83 24.58
CA GLN A 368 -1.50 27.12 23.87
C GLN A 368 -1.01 26.49 22.58
N ILE A 369 -0.14 27.20 21.82
CA ILE A 369 0.48 26.67 20.60
C ILE A 369 1.35 25.45 20.96
N MET A 370 2.20 25.56 22.01
CA MET A 370 3.02 24.42 22.45
C MET A 370 2.16 23.23 22.87
N ARG A 371 1.05 23.44 23.58
CA ARG A 371 0.11 22.35 23.94
C ARG A 371 -0.48 21.67 22.71
N TYR A 372 -0.82 22.43 21.69
CA TYR A 372 -1.31 21.92 20.40
C TYR A 372 -0.25 21.09 19.68
N LEU A 373 0.99 21.59 19.57
CA LEU A 373 2.09 20.92 18.92
C LEU A 373 2.55 19.66 19.70
N ASN A 374 2.43 19.66 21.04
CA ASN A 374 2.78 18.51 21.89
C ASN A 374 1.85 17.28 21.72
N ARG A 375 0.75 17.41 20.95
CA ARG A 375 0.00 16.23 20.47
C ARG A 375 0.87 15.35 19.57
N LEU A 376 1.84 15.95 18.86
CA LEU A 376 2.80 15.26 18.03
C LEU A 376 4.02 14.86 18.85
N SER A 377 4.36 13.58 18.85
CA SER A 377 5.57 13.13 19.58
C SER A 377 6.85 13.57 18.83
N GLY A 378 7.88 13.96 19.58
CA GLY A 378 9.18 14.30 19.00
C GLY A 378 9.72 13.21 18.07
N PRO A 379 9.73 11.91 18.49
CA PRO A 379 10.13 10.81 17.63
C PRO A 379 9.32 10.66 16.33
N PHE A 380 8.04 11.06 16.31
CA PHE A 380 7.25 11.06 15.08
C PHE A 380 7.65 12.23 14.17
N LEU A 381 7.79 13.44 14.71
CA LEU A 381 8.28 14.61 13.96
C LEU A 381 9.66 14.36 13.36
N ASP A 382 10.46 13.58 14.04
CA ASP A 382 11.75 13.11 13.54
C ASP A 382 11.66 12.21 12.30
N ARG A 383 10.51 11.82 11.80
CA ARG A 383 10.35 11.08 10.55
C ARG A 383 10.19 11.98 9.32
N PHE A 384 10.00 13.28 9.51
CA PHE A 384 9.98 14.24 8.42
C PHE A 384 11.40 14.73 8.07
N ASP A 385 11.80 14.54 6.83
CA ASP A 385 13.10 15.02 6.33
C ASP A 385 13.05 16.50 6.00
N LEU A 386 11.90 16.96 5.54
CA LEU A 386 11.61 18.34 5.14
C LEU A 386 10.41 18.87 5.92
N SER A 387 10.50 20.08 6.42
CA SER A 387 9.35 20.84 6.90
C SER A 387 9.42 22.26 6.37
N ILE A 388 8.32 22.73 5.79
CA ILE A 388 8.27 24.01 5.09
C ILE A 388 7.05 24.82 5.50
N GLU A 389 7.24 26.13 5.57
CA GLU A 389 6.16 27.07 5.78
C GLU A 389 5.51 27.45 4.45
N VAL A 390 4.19 27.34 4.36
CA VAL A 390 3.37 27.71 3.19
C VAL A 390 2.58 28.95 3.57
N PRO A 391 3.07 30.16 3.25
CA PRO A 391 2.45 31.41 3.66
C PRO A 391 1.16 31.70 2.87
N LEU A 392 0.35 32.62 3.36
CA LEU A 392 -0.71 33.22 2.57
C LEU A 392 -0.11 33.95 1.35
N LEU A 393 -0.80 33.84 0.23
CA LEU A 393 -0.41 34.63 -0.96
C LEU A 393 -0.59 36.11 -0.72
N PRO A 394 0.35 36.96 -1.19
CA PRO A 394 0.19 38.40 -1.15
C PRO A 394 -1.09 38.85 -1.89
N GLN A 395 -1.66 39.98 -1.47
CA GLN A 395 -2.81 40.56 -2.18
C GLN A 395 -2.47 40.81 -3.65
N GLY A 396 -3.41 40.49 -4.55
CA GLY A 396 -3.22 40.63 -6.00
C GLY A 396 -2.53 39.46 -6.70
N SER A 397 -1.90 38.53 -5.97
CA SER A 397 -1.22 37.38 -6.58
C SER A 397 -2.15 36.49 -7.42
N LEU A 398 -3.43 36.43 -7.07
CA LEU A 398 -4.42 35.60 -7.81
C LEU A 398 -4.79 36.22 -9.18
N GLN A 399 -4.54 37.50 -9.38
CA GLN A 399 -4.80 38.18 -10.65
C GLN A 399 -3.62 38.09 -11.63
N ASN A 400 -2.41 37.82 -11.12
CA ASN A 400 -1.21 37.67 -11.93
C ASN A 400 -1.10 36.25 -12.47
N SER A 401 -1.56 36.05 -13.70
CA SER A 401 -1.45 34.73 -14.42
C SER A 401 -0.01 34.30 -14.73
N GLY A 402 1.00 35.15 -14.50
CA GLY A 402 2.40 34.91 -14.87
C GLY A 402 3.23 34.04 -13.92
N ASP A 403 2.85 33.89 -12.64
CA ASP A 403 3.67 33.19 -11.63
C ASP A 403 3.19 31.74 -11.39
N ARG A 404 2.99 30.99 -12.47
CA ARG A 404 2.55 29.58 -12.36
C ARG A 404 3.71 28.59 -12.20
N GLY A 405 4.93 29.01 -12.53
CA GLY A 405 6.12 28.15 -12.47
C GLY A 405 6.14 27.04 -13.53
N GLU A 406 6.96 26.02 -13.28
CA GLU A 406 7.14 24.88 -14.19
C GLU A 406 5.94 23.91 -14.12
N SER A 407 5.62 23.27 -15.27
CA SER A 407 4.60 22.21 -15.32
C SER A 407 5.07 20.95 -14.60
N SER A 408 4.12 20.13 -14.18
CA SER A 408 4.41 18.82 -13.58
C SER A 408 5.27 17.94 -14.48
N ALA A 409 5.10 18.00 -15.79
CA ALA A 409 5.88 17.24 -16.75
C ALA A 409 7.38 17.59 -16.71
N ILE A 410 7.71 18.90 -16.74
CA ILE A 410 9.08 19.38 -16.66
C ILE A 410 9.73 18.99 -15.32
N VAL A 411 8.99 19.18 -14.23
CA VAL A 411 9.50 18.81 -12.89
C VAL A 411 9.69 17.29 -12.77
N ARG A 412 8.78 16.49 -13.35
CA ARG A 412 8.90 15.03 -13.38
C ARG A 412 10.17 14.58 -14.09
N GLU A 413 10.53 15.17 -15.23
CA GLU A 413 11.78 14.84 -15.93
C GLU A 413 13.02 15.10 -15.06
N LYS A 414 13.06 16.23 -14.35
CA LYS A 414 14.15 16.53 -13.39
C LYS A 414 14.20 15.51 -12.26
N VAL A 415 13.05 15.11 -11.74
CA VAL A 415 12.94 14.08 -10.70
C VAL A 415 13.44 12.74 -11.19
N LEU A 416 13.05 12.31 -12.39
CA LEU A 416 13.50 11.04 -13.00
C LEU A 416 15.01 11.02 -13.22
N THR A 417 15.59 12.11 -13.73
CA THR A 417 17.03 12.27 -13.91
C THR A 417 17.78 12.16 -12.59
N ALA A 418 17.34 12.87 -11.56
CA ALA A 418 17.96 12.81 -10.24
C ALA A 418 17.86 11.40 -9.61
N ARG A 419 16.73 10.72 -9.75
CA ARG A 419 16.56 9.34 -9.28
C ARG A 419 17.46 8.36 -10.01
N ALA A 420 17.64 8.52 -11.32
CA ALA A 420 18.57 7.69 -12.09
C ALA A 420 20.01 7.81 -11.57
N ILE A 421 20.47 9.04 -11.26
CA ILE A 421 21.78 9.28 -10.65
C ILE A 421 21.90 8.57 -9.30
N GLN A 422 20.86 8.65 -8.45
CA GLN A 422 20.86 8.02 -7.13
C GLN A 422 20.95 6.49 -7.22
N VAL A 423 20.13 5.88 -8.09
CA VAL A 423 20.11 4.43 -8.29
C VAL A 423 21.44 3.96 -8.90
N GLN A 424 22.00 4.69 -9.86
CA GLN A 424 23.31 4.37 -10.42
C GLN A 424 24.43 4.42 -9.36
N ARG A 425 24.39 5.39 -8.42
CA ARG A 425 25.38 5.56 -7.36
C ARG A 425 25.27 4.53 -6.26
N ALA A 426 24.06 4.26 -5.76
CA ALA A 426 23.85 3.51 -4.52
C ALA A 426 22.87 2.32 -4.65
N GLY A 427 22.30 2.08 -5.84
CA GLY A 427 21.26 1.06 -6.04
C GLY A 427 19.90 1.40 -5.37
N LYS A 428 19.76 2.61 -4.82
CA LYS A 428 18.57 3.05 -4.09
C LYS A 428 18.44 4.58 -4.07
N ILE A 429 17.24 5.05 -3.67
CA ILE A 429 16.94 6.47 -3.52
C ILE A 429 17.53 7.02 -2.21
N ASN A 430 17.87 8.31 -2.19
CA ASN A 430 18.64 8.93 -1.10
C ASN A 430 17.98 8.83 0.29
N ALA A 431 16.65 8.87 0.40
CA ALA A 431 15.98 8.69 1.70
C ALA A 431 16.31 7.34 2.36
N HIS A 432 16.62 6.32 1.58
CA HIS A 432 16.89 4.95 2.04
C HIS A 432 18.39 4.66 2.27
N LEU A 433 19.27 5.65 2.14
CA LEU A 433 20.70 5.49 2.45
C LEU A 433 20.90 5.14 3.93
N THR A 434 21.69 4.10 4.17
CA THR A 434 22.16 3.71 5.52
C THR A 434 23.25 4.67 6.00
N SER A 435 23.59 4.63 7.30
CA SER A 435 24.65 5.49 7.86
C SER A 435 26.00 5.32 7.13
N LYS A 436 26.38 4.09 6.79
CA LYS A 436 27.62 3.81 6.03
C LYS A 436 27.58 4.39 4.62
N GLU A 437 26.42 4.32 3.97
CA GLU A 437 26.25 4.89 2.62
C GLU A 437 26.23 6.42 2.66
N ILE A 438 25.68 7.04 3.71
CA ILE A 438 25.75 8.49 3.92
C ILE A 438 27.21 8.95 4.04
N GLU A 439 28.02 8.26 4.84
CA GLU A 439 29.45 8.56 4.99
C GLU A 439 30.21 8.48 3.65
N ARG A 440 29.84 7.54 2.78
CA ARG A 440 30.45 7.37 1.46
C ARG A 440 29.94 8.39 0.45
N ASP A 441 28.61 8.53 0.31
CA ASP A 441 27.96 9.20 -0.81
C ASP A 441 27.62 10.68 -0.53
N CYS A 442 27.60 11.06 0.75
CA CYS A 442 27.34 12.44 1.21
C CYS A 442 28.57 13.09 1.85
N LYS A 443 29.79 12.65 1.46
CA LYS A 443 31.04 13.19 2.01
C LYS A 443 31.14 14.69 1.74
N LEU A 444 31.44 15.46 2.78
CA LEU A 444 31.65 16.91 2.72
C LEU A 444 33.14 17.26 2.69
N GLU A 445 33.44 18.41 2.12
CA GLU A 445 34.74 19.08 2.33
C GLU A 445 34.77 19.67 3.74
N GLU A 446 35.96 19.85 4.33
CA GLU A 446 36.14 20.28 5.71
C GLU A 446 35.40 21.60 6.03
N LYS A 447 35.46 22.58 5.14
CA LYS A 447 34.76 23.88 5.26
C LYS A 447 33.22 23.70 5.31
N ASP A 448 32.68 22.78 4.52
CA ASP A 448 31.25 22.53 4.41
C ASP A 448 30.75 21.69 5.63
N ALA A 449 31.59 20.77 6.12
CA ALA A 449 31.34 20.07 7.37
C ALA A 449 31.27 21.02 8.57
N LEU A 450 32.25 21.91 8.70
CA LEU A 450 32.27 22.94 9.76
C LEU A 450 31.08 23.89 9.66
N PHE A 451 30.68 24.28 8.45
CA PHE A 451 29.46 25.08 8.24
C PHE A 451 28.22 24.38 8.77
N LEU A 452 28.07 23.08 8.46
CA LEU A 452 26.92 22.28 8.92
C LEU A 452 26.90 22.10 10.43
N GLU A 453 28.06 21.78 11.04
CA GLU A 453 28.19 21.63 12.51
C GLU A 453 27.82 22.91 13.25
N ASN A 454 28.31 24.07 12.78
CA ASN A 454 27.96 25.36 13.34
C ASN A 454 26.46 25.66 13.22
N ALA A 455 25.85 25.32 12.07
CA ALA A 455 24.40 25.49 11.88
C ALA A 455 23.59 24.58 12.81
N LEU A 456 24.00 23.32 13.01
CA LEU A 456 23.35 22.39 13.92
C LEU A 456 23.38 22.90 15.36
N THR A 457 24.54 23.37 15.82
CA THR A 457 24.73 23.91 17.17
C THR A 457 23.83 25.15 17.38
N LYS A 458 23.80 26.08 16.42
CA LYS A 458 22.94 27.28 16.49
C LYS A 458 21.46 26.96 16.51
N LEU A 459 21.04 25.93 15.79
CA LEU A 459 19.65 25.48 15.69
C LEU A 459 19.28 24.42 16.75
N GLY A 460 20.21 23.98 17.59
CA GLY A 460 19.98 22.95 18.61
C GLY A 460 19.51 21.61 18.03
N LEU A 461 20.00 21.23 16.83
CA LEU A 461 19.56 20.04 16.11
C LEU A 461 20.35 18.80 16.53
N SER A 462 19.68 17.64 16.47
CA SER A 462 20.26 16.32 16.85
C SER A 462 21.15 15.73 15.75
N VAL A 463 21.97 14.71 16.11
CA VAL A 463 22.74 13.90 15.15
C VAL A 463 21.83 13.24 14.08
N ARG A 464 20.61 12.88 14.43
CA ARG A 464 19.64 12.36 13.44
C ARG A 464 19.26 13.43 12.41
N ALA A 465 19.14 14.67 12.83
CA ALA A 465 18.90 15.80 11.91
C ALA A 465 20.09 16.00 10.96
N TYR A 466 21.33 15.81 11.44
CA TYR A 466 22.54 15.85 10.59
C TYR A 466 22.44 14.89 9.42
N HIS A 467 22.17 13.62 9.64
CA HIS A 467 22.05 12.62 8.57
C HIS A 467 20.90 12.95 7.59
N ARG A 468 19.78 13.48 8.07
CA ARG A 468 18.67 13.89 7.20
C ARG A 468 19.04 15.08 6.32
N ILE A 469 19.68 16.09 6.89
CA ILE A 469 20.15 17.24 6.13
C ILE A 469 21.12 16.78 5.05
N LEU A 470 22.04 15.86 5.33
CA LEU A 470 22.95 15.30 4.34
C LEU A 470 22.21 14.59 3.20
N LYS A 471 21.20 13.75 3.50
CA LYS A 471 20.40 13.07 2.47
C LYS A 471 19.65 14.06 1.60
N VAL A 472 19.04 15.08 2.20
CA VAL A 472 18.34 16.15 1.46
C VAL A 472 19.32 16.96 0.61
N SER A 473 20.48 17.36 1.16
CA SER A 473 21.53 18.08 0.42
C SER A 473 22.06 17.26 -0.75
N ARG A 474 22.20 15.93 -0.58
CA ARG A 474 22.60 15.05 -1.68
C ARG A 474 21.54 15.04 -2.78
N THR A 475 20.27 15.02 -2.42
CA THR A 475 19.16 15.07 -3.38
C THR A 475 19.12 16.40 -4.13
N ILE A 476 19.38 17.53 -3.46
CA ILE A 476 19.46 18.85 -4.08
C ILE A 476 20.64 18.87 -5.09
N ALA A 477 21.81 18.36 -4.70
CA ALA A 477 22.95 18.28 -5.58
C ALA A 477 22.72 17.35 -6.79
N ASP A 478 21.99 16.23 -6.60
CA ASP A 478 21.59 15.34 -7.70
C ASP A 478 20.63 16.02 -8.68
N LEU A 479 19.69 16.84 -8.20
CA LEU A 479 18.79 17.65 -9.03
C LEU A 479 19.53 18.71 -9.85
N GLU A 480 20.67 19.20 -9.35
CA GLU A 480 21.52 20.16 -10.04
C GLU A 480 22.61 19.48 -10.90
N GLY A 481 22.66 18.15 -10.93
CA GLY A 481 23.69 17.38 -11.66
C GLY A 481 25.10 17.44 -11.05
N GLU A 482 25.21 17.88 -9.80
CA GLU A 482 26.49 18.07 -9.13
C GLU A 482 26.97 16.77 -8.45
N LYS A 483 28.26 16.45 -8.68
CA LYS A 483 28.87 15.25 -8.08
C LYS A 483 29.11 15.39 -6.58
N ARG A 484 29.31 16.61 -6.07
CA ARG A 484 29.62 16.90 -4.67
C ARG A 484 28.53 17.76 -4.03
N ILE A 485 28.39 17.62 -2.72
CA ILE A 485 27.57 18.51 -1.93
C ILE A 485 28.39 19.77 -1.64
N HIS A 486 27.84 20.94 -1.93
CA HIS A 486 28.42 22.24 -1.65
C HIS A 486 27.62 22.98 -0.58
N GLN A 487 28.21 24.00 0.01
CA GLN A 487 27.57 24.83 1.07
C GLN A 487 26.17 25.33 0.68
N ARG A 488 25.95 25.68 -0.61
CA ARG A 488 24.64 26.13 -1.11
C ARG A 488 23.54 25.04 -0.93
N HIS A 489 23.88 23.77 -1.17
CA HIS A 489 22.94 22.65 -1.01
C HIS A 489 22.62 22.42 0.48
N LEU A 490 23.61 22.57 1.36
CA LEU A 490 23.42 22.51 2.81
C LEU A 490 22.55 23.65 3.30
N ALA A 491 22.79 24.88 2.81
CA ALA A 491 22.01 26.05 3.16
C ALA A 491 20.54 25.92 2.73
N GLU A 492 20.29 25.41 1.51
CA GLU A 492 18.95 25.11 1.04
C GLU A 492 18.27 24.04 1.92
N ALA A 493 18.95 22.93 2.21
CA ALA A 493 18.43 21.86 3.05
C ALA A 493 18.10 22.33 4.47
N LEU A 494 18.92 23.20 5.07
CA LEU A 494 18.66 23.84 6.35
C LEU A 494 17.44 24.77 6.30
N GLY A 495 17.13 25.34 5.12
CA GLY A 495 15.91 26.11 4.87
C GLY A 495 14.64 25.31 5.08
N TYR A 496 14.68 23.99 4.86
CA TYR A 496 13.53 23.08 5.02
C TYR A 496 13.38 22.50 6.45
N ARG A 497 13.71 23.29 7.47
CA ARG A 497 13.58 22.93 8.90
C ARG A 497 12.61 23.87 9.63
N ALA A 498 11.46 24.19 8.99
CA ALA A 498 10.49 25.13 9.53
C ALA A 498 9.92 24.71 10.88
N MET A 499 9.65 23.41 11.08
CA MET A 499 9.11 22.88 12.33
C MET A 499 10.09 23.06 13.50
N ASP A 500 11.37 22.77 13.28
CA ASP A 500 12.39 22.94 14.32
C ASP A 500 12.54 24.42 14.71
N ARG A 501 12.52 25.33 13.72
CA ARG A 501 12.56 26.77 13.96
C ARG A 501 11.34 27.26 14.77
N LEU A 502 10.15 26.73 14.45
CA LEU A 502 8.91 27.06 15.17
C LEU A 502 9.00 26.62 16.64
N LEU A 503 9.38 25.37 16.89
CA LEU A 503 9.54 24.83 18.26
C LEU A 503 10.58 25.65 19.06
N GLN A 504 11.70 26.00 18.45
CA GLN A 504 12.74 26.80 19.10
C GLN A 504 12.26 28.22 19.44
N LYS A 505 11.51 28.88 18.55
CA LYS A 505 10.92 30.20 18.82
C LYS A 505 9.95 30.15 20.00
N LEU A 506 9.07 29.13 20.02
CA LEU A 506 8.07 28.99 21.07
C LEU A 506 8.68 28.65 22.42
N SER A 507 9.72 27.81 22.47
CA SER A 507 10.43 27.51 23.72
C SER A 507 11.07 28.75 24.34
N LYS A 508 11.68 29.63 23.52
CA LYS A 508 12.25 30.90 23.97
C LYS A 508 11.20 31.93 24.43
N ALA A 509 9.99 31.86 23.85
CA ALA A 509 8.89 32.77 24.21
C ALA A 509 8.10 32.32 25.44
N SER A 510 8.33 31.08 25.91
CA SER A 510 7.67 30.47 27.07
C SER A 510 8.50 30.59 28.35
N VAL A 511 9.76 31.03 28.25
CA VAL A 511 10.68 31.42 29.33
C VAL A 511 10.60 32.93 29.55
#